data_c121c23427317175c856ea963c2255fa
#
_entry.id   c121c23427317175c856ea963c2255fa
#
_cell.length_a   1.000
_cell.length_b   1.000
_cell.length_c   1.000
_cell.angle_alpha   90.00
_cell.angle_beta   90.00
_cell.angle_gamma   90.00
#
_symmetry.space_group_name_H-M   'P 1'
#
loop_
_entity.id
_entity.type
_entity.pdbx_description
1 polymer ?
#
loop_
_entity_poly.entity_id
_entity_poly.type
_entity_poly.pdbx_seq_one_letter_code
_entity_poly.pdbx_strand_id
1 'polypeptide(L)'
;MRPLFQLGPRLALCAGFVREGTVLCDVGTDHAYLPIWLLKTGKISRALACDIRPGPLETARKDGAKYEAGEGLSFRLSDGLRQVSPEEAKDVVIAGMGGELILRIVEETPWLRDPGKRLVLQPMSSVPELRLGLAEAGFQVLE
;
A
#
# COMPACT_ATOMS: atom_id res chain seq x y z
N MET A 1 -19.05 19.17 -4.97
CA MET A 1 -17.95 18.17 -4.98
C MET A 1 -16.66 18.81 -4.48
N ARG A 2 -15.98 18.12 -3.57
CA ARG A 2 -14.70 18.61 -3.07
C ARG A 2 -13.59 18.33 -4.09
N PRO A 3 -12.73 19.29 -4.40
CA PRO A 3 -11.58 19.04 -5.27
C PRO A 3 -10.66 17.98 -4.69
N LEU A 4 -10.08 17.16 -5.55
CA LEU A 4 -9.12 16.17 -5.13
C LEU A 4 -7.78 16.85 -4.81
N PHE A 5 -7.17 16.41 -3.73
CA PHE A 5 -5.84 16.87 -3.33
C PHE A 5 -4.78 16.38 -4.31
N GLN A 6 -3.59 16.96 -4.23
CA GLN A 6 -2.41 16.47 -4.94
C GLN A 6 -1.56 15.63 -4.00
N LEU A 7 -1.02 14.53 -4.52
CA LEU A 7 -0.09 13.71 -3.76
C LEU A 7 1.26 14.41 -3.64
N GLY A 8 1.88 14.32 -2.47
CA GLY A 8 3.25 14.74 -2.32
C GLY A 8 4.19 13.88 -3.17
N PRO A 9 5.46 14.32 -3.37
CA PRO A 9 6.38 13.64 -4.29
C PRO A 9 6.57 12.15 -4.00
N ARG A 10 6.68 11.78 -2.74
CA ARG A 10 6.89 10.38 -2.33
C ARG A 10 5.72 9.49 -2.74
N LEU A 11 4.50 9.90 -2.40
CA LEU A 11 3.31 9.12 -2.74
C LEU A 11 2.99 9.18 -4.23
N ALA A 12 3.29 10.30 -4.89
CA ALA A 12 3.12 10.40 -6.34
C ALA A 12 4.00 9.40 -7.08
N LEU A 13 5.23 9.21 -6.61
CA LEU A 13 6.13 8.21 -7.19
C LEU A 13 5.58 6.79 -6.98
N CYS A 14 5.12 6.49 -5.77
CA CYS A 14 4.48 5.20 -5.48
C CYS A 14 3.28 4.97 -6.40
N ALA A 15 2.42 5.99 -6.57
CA ALA A 15 1.25 5.90 -7.44
C ALA A 15 1.62 5.53 -8.87
N GLY A 16 2.75 6.04 -9.35
CA GLY A 16 3.23 5.74 -10.71
C GLY A 16 3.57 4.28 -10.92
N PHE A 17 3.98 3.58 -9.87
CA PHE A 17 4.33 2.15 -9.95
C PHE A 17 3.15 1.21 -9.74
N VAL A 18 2.02 1.69 -9.24
CA VAL A 18 0.81 0.88 -9.08
C VAL A 18 0.19 0.65 -10.45
N ARG A 19 -0.12 -0.60 -10.77
CA ARG A 19 -0.65 -0.98 -12.08
C ARG A 19 -2.11 -0.54 -12.24
N GLU A 20 -2.46 -0.17 -13.45
CA GLU A 20 -3.85 0.14 -13.80
C GLU A 20 -4.75 -1.09 -13.62
N GLY A 21 -5.95 -0.87 -13.10
CA GLY A 21 -6.95 -1.94 -12.95
C GLY A 21 -6.64 -2.96 -11.87
N THR A 22 -5.59 -2.75 -11.08
CA THR A 22 -5.19 -3.69 -10.02
C THR A 22 -6.11 -3.61 -8.81
N VAL A 23 -5.99 -4.62 -7.95
CA VAL A 23 -6.53 -4.57 -6.58
C VAL A 23 -5.38 -4.20 -5.66
N LEU A 24 -5.50 -3.06 -4.99
CA LEU A 24 -4.43 -2.49 -4.17
C LEU A 24 -4.61 -2.79 -2.69
N CYS A 25 -3.51 -3.10 -2.01
CA CYS A 25 -3.45 -3.04 -0.55
C CYS A 25 -2.39 -2.01 -0.15
N ASP A 26 -2.77 -1.04 0.65
CA ASP A 26 -1.89 0.00 1.17
C ASP A 26 -1.63 -0.28 2.64
N VAL A 27 -0.40 -0.66 2.97
CA VAL A 27 -0.01 -1.04 4.33
C VAL A 27 0.56 0.17 5.07
N GLY A 28 -0.03 0.50 6.23
CA GLY A 28 0.30 1.72 6.95
C GLY A 28 -0.27 2.93 6.23
N THR A 29 -1.55 2.87 5.95
CA THR A 29 -2.23 3.82 5.03
C THR A 29 -2.30 5.25 5.55
N ASP A 30 -2.27 5.44 6.88
CA ASP A 30 -2.39 6.74 7.54
C ASP A 30 -3.68 7.44 7.11
N HIS A 31 -3.62 8.50 6.30
CA HIS A 31 -4.80 9.23 5.81
C HIS A 31 -5.49 8.58 4.60
N ALA A 32 -4.97 7.47 4.12
CA ALA A 32 -5.45 6.81 2.90
C ALA A 32 -5.36 7.70 1.65
N TYR A 33 -4.45 8.68 1.63
CA TYR A 33 -4.33 9.59 0.48
C TYR A 33 -4.00 8.84 -0.81
N LEU A 34 -3.11 7.86 -0.75
CA LEU A 34 -2.72 7.11 -1.95
C LEU A 34 -3.88 6.30 -2.53
N PRO A 35 -4.56 5.43 -1.75
CA PRO A 35 -5.69 4.69 -2.32
C PRO A 35 -6.84 5.60 -2.75
N ILE A 36 -7.14 6.66 -1.99
CA ILE A 36 -8.19 7.62 -2.39
C ILE A 36 -7.86 8.24 -3.74
N TRP A 37 -6.63 8.72 -3.92
CA TRP A 37 -6.20 9.35 -5.15
C TRP A 37 -6.29 8.39 -6.34
N LEU A 38 -5.84 7.15 -6.15
CA LEU A 38 -5.87 6.15 -7.22
C LEU A 38 -7.30 5.75 -7.61
N LEU A 39 -8.21 5.68 -6.64
CA LEU A 39 -9.62 5.40 -6.90
C LEU A 39 -10.29 6.57 -7.60
N LYS A 40 -10.05 7.80 -7.13
CA LYS A 40 -10.71 8.99 -7.67
C LYS A 40 -10.22 9.34 -9.07
N THR A 41 -8.98 9.03 -9.39
CA THR A 41 -8.45 9.25 -10.75
C THR A 41 -8.79 8.12 -11.71
N GLY A 42 -9.42 7.06 -11.20
CA GLY A 42 -9.85 5.94 -12.04
C GLY A 42 -8.76 4.95 -12.41
N LYS A 43 -7.57 5.08 -11.82
CA LYS A 43 -6.48 4.14 -12.12
C LYS A 43 -6.78 2.73 -11.59
N ILE A 44 -7.44 2.66 -10.44
CA ILE A 44 -7.88 1.39 -9.83
C ILE A 44 -9.34 1.50 -9.42
N SER A 45 -9.99 0.36 -9.21
CA SER A 45 -11.40 0.31 -8.79
C SER A 45 -11.58 -0.25 -7.38
N ARG A 46 -10.56 -0.88 -6.80
CA ARG A 46 -10.63 -1.47 -5.46
C ARG A 46 -9.32 -1.27 -4.72
N ALA A 47 -9.44 -0.89 -3.44
CA ALA A 47 -8.29 -0.74 -2.55
C ALA A 47 -8.66 -1.15 -1.13
N LEU A 48 -7.70 -1.75 -0.45
CA LEU A 48 -7.78 -2.08 0.96
C LEU A 48 -6.73 -1.25 1.69
N ALA A 49 -7.18 -0.37 2.58
CA ALA A 49 -6.32 0.47 3.38
C ALA A 49 -6.13 -0.16 4.75
N CYS A 50 -4.89 -0.49 5.09
CA CYS A 50 -4.56 -1.20 6.33
C CYS A 50 -3.73 -0.31 7.26
N ASP A 51 -3.95 -0.48 8.56
CA ASP A 51 -3.08 0.09 9.56
C ASP A 51 -3.10 -0.81 10.80
N ILE A 52 -2.00 -0.79 11.55
CA ILE A 52 -1.89 -1.55 12.80
C ILE A 52 -2.60 -0.83 13.96
N ARG A 53 -2.82 0.47 13.83
CA ARG A 53 -3.42 1.30 14.88
C ARG A 53 -4.81 1.78 14.50
N PRO A 54 -5.77 1.74 15.47
CA PRO A 54 -7.14 2.18 15.18
C PRO A 54 -7.25 3.68 14.85
N GLY A 55 -6.42 4.53 15.48
CA GLY A 55 -6.47 5.98 15.28
C GLY A 55 -6.25 6.41 13.82
N PRO A 56 -5.10 6.05 13.21
CA PRO A 56 -4.88 6.33 11.79
C PRO A 56 -5.94 5.72 10.88
N LEU A 57 -6.44 4.53 11.21
CA LEU A 57 -7.45 3.88 10.41
C LEU A 57 -8.77 4.67 10.43
N GLU A 58 -9.14 5.21 11.59
CA GLU A 58 -10.32 6.06 11.71
C GLU A 58 -10.16 7.35 10.91
N THR A 59 -8.98 7.96 10.95
CA THR A 59 -8.66 9.12 10.13
C THR A 59 -8.81 8.80 8.64
N ALA A 60 -8.32 7.63 8.22
CA ALA A 60 -8.44 7.16 6.84
C ALA A 60 -9.90 6.99 6.42
N ARG A 61 -10.75 6.46 7.31
CA ARG A 61 -12.19 6.34 7.06
C ARG A 61 -12.85 7.69 6.84
N LYS A 62 -12.50 8.68 7.67
CA LYS A 62 -13.02 10.04 7.55
C LYS A 62 -12.60 10.68 6.25
N ASP A 63 -11.34 10.53 5.86
CA ASP A 63 -10.84 11.07 4.60
C ASP A 63 -11.47 10.37 3.40
N GLY A 64 -11.68 9.06 3.48
CA GLY A 64 -12.40 8.32 2.43
C GLY A 64 -13.80 8.86 2.20
N ALA A 65 -14.52 9.16 3.28
CA ALA A 65 -15.86 9.73 3.19
C ALA A 65 -15.81 11.17 2.69
N LYS A 66 -14.87 11.97 3.19
CA LYS A 66 -14.69 13.37 2.81
C LYS A 66 -14.47 13.54 1.31
N TYR A 67 -13.69 12.68 0.70
CA TYR A 67 -13.37 12.73 -0.73
C TYR A 67 -14.25 11.80 -1.57
N GLU A 68 -15.27 11.22 -0.98
CA GLU A 68 -16.23 10.37 -1.68
C GLU A 68 -15.55 9.23 -2.45
N ALA A 69 -14.64 8.52 -1.77
CA ALA A 69 -13.90 7.43 -2.39
C ALA A 69 -14.78 6.24 -2.77
N GLY A 70 -15.93 6.07 -2.10
CA GLY A 70 -16.94 5.10 -2.47
C GLY A 70 -16.68 3.69 -1.94
N GLU A 71 -17.44 2.75 -2.47
CA GLU A 71 -17.45 1.36 -2.01
C GLU A 71 -16.19 0.59 -2.40
N GLY A 72 -15.41 1.11 -3.34
CA GLY A 72 -14.15 0.47 -3.74
C GLY A 72 -13.06 0.55 -2.68
N LEU A 73 -13.22 1.41 -1.67
CA LEU A 73 -12.26 1.55 -0.58
C LEU A 73 -12.73 0.82 0.67
N SER A 74 -11.94 -0.12 1.14
CA SER A 74 -12.18 -0.86 2.38
C SER A 74 -11.06 -0.57 3.37
N PHE A 75 -11.32 -0.79 4.64
CA PHE A 75 -10.37 -0.51 5.73
C PHE A 75 -10.22 -1.74 6.59
N ARG A 76 -8.99 -1.99 7.06
CA ARG A 76 -8.74 -3.14 7.91
C ARG A 76 -7.64 -2.87 8.92
N LEU A 77 -7.89 -3.25 10.17
CA LEU A 77 -6.86 -3.26 11.20
C LEU A 77 -6.00 -4.51 10.98
N SER A 78 -4.71 -4.31 10.74
CA SER A 78 -3.81 -5.42 10.45
C SER A 78 -2.37 -5.07 10.84
N ASP A 79 -1.69 -6.02 11.47
CA ASP A 79 -0.24 -5.91 11.67
C ASP A 79 0.42 -6.37 10.37
N GLY A 80 0.92 -5.41 9.61
CA GLY A 80 1.40 -5.69 8.27
C GLY A 80 0.29 -6.28 7.41
N LEU A 81 0.52 -7.45 6.86
CA LEU A 81 -0.41 -8.16 5.99
C LEU A 81 -1.06 -9.37 6.64
N ARG A 82 -0.92 -9.52 7.96
CA ARG A 82 -1.39 -10.72 8.67
C ARG A 82 -2.89 -10.97 8.54
N GLN A 83 -3.67 -9.91 8.37
CA GLN A 83 -5.13 -10.00 8.23
C GLN A 83 -5.59 -9.83 6.78
N VAL A 84 -4.68 -9.96 5.81
CA VAL A 84 -4.97 -9.77 4.39
C VAL A 84 -4.80 -11.10 3.65
N SER A 85 -5.77 -11.44 2.81
CA SER A 85 -5.73 -12.64 1.98
C SER A 85 -5.06 -12.35 0.63
N PRO A 86 -4.42 -13.35 0.00
CA PRO A 86 -3.74 -13.14 -1.28
C PRO A 86 -4.63 -12.57 -2.38
N GLU A 87 -5.89 -12.96 -2.44
CA GLU A 87 -6.81 -12.48 -3.47
C GLU A 87 -7.26 -11.04 -3.27
N GLU A 88 -6.99 -10.46 -2.10
CA GLU A 88 -7.36 -9.08 -1.80
C GLU A 88 -6.33 -8.07 -2.30
N ALA A 89 -5.18 -8.50 -2.78
CA ALA A 89 -4.12 -7.59 -3.18
C ALA A 89 -3.27 -8.17 -4.30
N LYS A 90 -3.27 -7.52 -5.45
CA LYS A 90 -2.31 -7.81 -6.53
C LYS A 90 -1.12 -6.89 -6.42
N ASP A 91 -1.36 -5.61 -6.13
CA ASP A 91 -0.30 -4.64 -5.85
C ASP A 91 -0.35 -4.29 -4.38
N VAL A 92 0.81 -4.31 -3.72
CA VAL A 92 0.95 -3.97 -2.32
C VAL A 92 1.91 -2.81 -2.20
N VAL A 93 1.46 -1.73 -1.57
CA VAL A 93 2.31 -0.56 -1.29
C VAL A 93 2.64 -0.58 0.20
N ILE A 94 3.93 -0.47 0.52
CA ILE A 94 4.40 -0.28 1.89
C ILE A 94 5.34 0.91 1.86
N ALA A 95 4.85 2.06 2.28
CA ALA A 95 5.57 3.31 2.19
C ALA A 95 5.67 3.99 3.56
N GLY A 96 6.76 4.74 3.75
CA GLY A 96 6.93 5.54 4.95
C GLY A 96 7.33 4.77 6.19
N MET A 97 7.88 3.57 6.02
CA MET A 97 8.38 2.74 7.12
C MET A 97 9.87 2.49 6.96
N GLY A 98 10.54 2.13 8.06
CA GLY A 98 11.93 1.69 7.99
C GLY A 98 12.06 0.40 7.18
N GLY A 99 13.20 0.24 6.49
CA GLY A 99 13.42 -0.94 5.65
C GLY A 99 13.38 -2.25 6.43
N GLU A 100 13.78 -2.24 7.70
CA GLU A 100 13.75 -3.42 8.55
C GLU A 100 12.31 -3.89 8.80
N LEU A 101 11.40 -2.95 9.06
CA LEU A 101 10.00 -3.28 9.26
C LEU A 101 9.35 -3.76 7.95
N ILE A 102 9.66 -3.11 6.84
CA ILE A 102 9.18 -3.55 5.52
C ILE A 102 9.62 -4.98 5.24
N LEU A 103 10.90 -5.28 5.49
CA LEU A 103 11.43 -6.62 5.26
C LEU A 103 10.73 -7.67 6.14
N ARG A 104 10.48 -7.32 7.42
CA ARG A 104 9.74 -8.21 8.32
C ARG A 104 8.35 -8.54 7.75
N ILE A 105 7.63 -7.52 7.30
CA ILE A 105 6.29 -7.70 6.74
C ILE A 105 6.34 -8.61 5.51
N VAL A 106 7.31 -8.38 4.64
CA VAL A 106 7.46 -9.18 3.41
C VAL A 106 7.82 -10.63 3.76
N GLU A 107 8.75 -10.84 4.69
CA GLU A 107 9.16 -12.19 5.09
C GLU A 107 8.03 -12.97 5.77
N GLU A 108 7.15 -12.28 6.48
CA GLU A 108 5.99 -12.90 7.13
C GLU A 108 4.84 -13.22 6.17
N THR A 109 4.95 -12.81 4.92
CA THR A 109 3.84 -12.90 3.95
C THR A 109 4.28 -13.67 2.70
N PRO A 110 4.39 -15.01 2.80
CA PRO A 110 4.92 -15.83 1.68
C PRO A 110 4.18 -15.66 0.37
N TRP A 111 2.88 -15.38 0.39
CA TRP A 111 2.09 -15.22 -0.83
C TRP A 111 2.49 -13.99 -1.67
N LEU A 112 3.27 -13.08 -1.12
CA LEU A 112 3.80 -11.95 -1.91
C LEU A 112 4.71 -12.41 -3.06
N ARG A 113 5.25 -13.62 -2.96
CA ARG A 113 6.09 -14.20 -4.03
C ARG A 113 5.29 -14.89 -5.12
N ASP A 114 3.97 -14.94 -4.98
CA ASP A 114 3.13 -15.55 -6.01
C ASP A 114 3.24 -14.77 -7.32
N PRO A 115 3.17 -15.46 -8.47
CA PRO A 115 3.20 -14.76 -9.76
C PRO A 115 2.08 -13.73 -9.87
N GLY A 116 2.41 -12.60 -10.50
CA GLY A 116 1.44 -11.53 -10.71
C GLY A 116 1.36 -10.51 -9.58
N LYS A 117 2.02 -10.74 -8.45
CA LYS A 117 2.07 -9.75 -7.38
C LYS A 117 3.13 -8.69 -7.69
N ARG A 118 2.85 -7.45 -7.29
CA ARG A 118 3.82 -6.35 -7.36
C ARG A 118 3.91 -5.67 -6.01
N LEU A 119 5.14 -5.47 -5.57
CA LEU A 119 5.43 -4.70 -4.36
C LEU A 119 5.96 -3.33 -4.75
N VAL A 120 5.38 -2.28 -4.16
CA VAL A 120 5.88 -0.92 -4.28
C VAL A 120 6.33 -0.51 -2.89
N LEU A 121 7.62 -0.41 -2.69
CA LEU A 121 8.21 -0.21 -1.37
C LEU A 121 8.93 1.12 -1.31
N GLN A 122 8.63 1.91 -0.27
CA GLN A 122 9.29 3.20 -0.07
C GLN A 122 9.85 3.22 1.36
N PRO A 123 11.09 2.71 1.56
CA PRO A 123 11.72 2.69 2.88
C PRO A 123 12.23 4.07 3.27
N MET A 124 12.12 4.39 4.57
CA MET A 124 12.65 5.62 5.15
C MET A 124 14.07 5.44 5.70
N SER A 125 14.53 4.19 5.80
CA SER A 125 15.86 3.84 6.34
C SER A 125 16.21 2.42 5.92
N SER A 126 17.47 2.03 6.15
CA SER A 126 17.95 0.65 5.96
C SER A 126 17.71 0.11 4.54
N VAL A 127 17.90 0.97 3.53
CA VAL A 127 17.65 0.60 2.13
C VAL A 127 18.56 -0.54 1.65
N PRO A 128 19.87 -0.54 1.93
CA PRO A 128 20.73 -1.64 1.49
C PRO A 128 20.32 -2.99 2.09
N GLU A 129 19.97 -3.00 3.39
CA GLU A 129 19.54 -4.20 4.09
C GLU A 129 18.23 -4.74 3.52
N LEU A 130 17.30 -3.85 3.20
CA LEU A 130 16.05 -4.23 2.56
C LEU A 130 16.29 -4.84 1.18
N ARG A 131 17.12 -4.21 0.35
CA ARG A 131 17.44 -4.72 -0.99
C ARG A 131 18.08 -6.10 -0.92
N LEU A 132 19.03 -6.30 0.00
CA LEU A 132 19.67 -7.59 0.19
C LEU A 132 18.68 -8.66 0.62
N GLY A 133 17.84 -8.34 1.62
CA GLY A 133 16.85 -9.29 2.12
C GLY A 133 15.83 -9.69 1.04
N LEU A 134 15.40 -8.74 0.22
CA LEU A 134 14.49 -9.02 -0.90
C LEU A 134 15.14 -9.93 -1.95
N ALA A 135 16.39 -9.67 -2.28
CA ALA A 135 17.13 -10.50 -3.24
C ALA A 135 17.28 -11.94 -2.71
N GLU A 136 17.63 -12.09 -1.44
CA GLU A 136 17.77 -13.40 -0.80
C GLU A 136 16.42 -14.15 -0.74
N ALA A 137 15.32 -13.42 -0.64
CA ALA A 137 13.97 -13.99 -0.64
C ALA A 137 13.44 -14.31 -2.04
N GLY A 138 14.20 -14.00 -3.08
CA GLY A 138 13.84 -14.33 -4.45
C GLY A 138 13.07 -13.24 -5.20
N PHE A 139 13.01 -12.03 -4.67
CA PHE A 139 12.36 -10.93 -5.37
C PHE A 139 13.30 -10.27 -6.37
N GLN A 140 12.74 -9.84 -7.48
CA GLN A 140 13.45 -9.06 -8.48
C GLN A 140 13.10 -7.59 -8.30
N VAL A 141 14.12 -6.74 -8.15
CA VAL A 141 13.92 -5.30 -8.08
C VAL A 141 13.92 -4.76 -9.51
N LEU A 142 12.81 -4.14 -9.91
CA LEU A 142 12.64 -3.63 -11.26
C LEU A 142 13.10 -2.18 -11.41
N GLU A 143 13.06 -1.42 -10.28
CA GLU A 143 13.35 0.01 -10.35
C GLU A 143 14.03 0.53 -9.08
#